data_cbb04edc1e4aa6a335000831f2ebfe89
#
_entry.id   cbb04edc1e4aa6a335000831f2ebfe89
#
_cell.length_a   1.000
_cell.length_b   1.000
_cell.length_c   1.000
_cell.angle_alpha   90.00
_cell.angle_beta   90.00
_cell.angle_gamma   90.00
#
_symmetry.space_group_name_H-M   'P 1'
#
loop_
_entity.id
_entity.type
_entity.pdbx_description
1 polymer ?
#
loop_
_entity_poly.entity_id
_entity_poly.type
_entity_poly.pdbx_seq_one_letter_code
_entity_poly.pdbx_strand_id
1 'polypeptide(L)'
;MNTAAFRAAFRPNFPFSPAKFPVFYGWVILAASVLGVMTSIPGQTIGVSVFTDHLIAATGLSRLDLANAYLVGTLTSGCLLPLGGKLLDRLGARRVAVLSAVGLGLTLCYLTVCDRLSIAFSHYLPLSSPPIAAVLLVLGFVSLRFCGQGMLTMTSRTMLGKWFERRRGQVSGIEGIFVAFGFAIAPYFFSQSIALLGWRGTWLTLAAVVGLGMSTVGWLLFRDNPEACGLRMDGERPEVEPLDQLFNQSPDQPADQPADQPADQPSNDLWGLTRSQAIKTLAFWAVTLAFAAQALSMTGITFHIVSIGAELGIAEAEMVTIFIPIALVSTVVGFTVGLACDRLPLPFIFMFMMVFQAMGIGAIANLNIGWMIVPATIGLGVSGGCFGTLTTVVLPRFFGRLHLGAIAGVQMMAVVIASALGPSLLANVKAATGSYSLALYACCLFAPVVIVLMILVLFNDSRTSAS
;
A
#
# COMPACT_ATOMS: atom_id res chain seq x y z
N MET A 1 15.10 23.61 -18.48
CA MET A 1 15.67 22.25 -18.45
C MET A 1 15.32 21.58 -19.77
N ASN A 2 16.32 21.08 -20.50
CA ASN A 2 16.11 20.57 -21.86
C ASN A 2 15.24 19.29 -21.82
N THR A 3 14.02 19.35 -22.38
CA THR A 3 13.05 18.24 -22.34
C THR A 3 13.59 16.94 -22.94
N ALA A 4 14.52 17.02 -23.88
CA ALA A 4 15.18 15.88 -24.48
C ALA A 4 16.15 15.18 -23.51
N ALA A 5 16.96 15.94 -22.76
CA ALA A 5 17.86 15.39 -21.74
C ALA A 5 17.07 14.73 -20.58
N PHE A 6 15.98 15.36 -20.16
CA PHE A 6 15.10 14.77 -19.14
C PHE A 6 14.47 13.44 -19.61
N ARG A 7 13.98 13.38 -20.86
CA ARG A 7 13.45 12.13 -21.44
C ARG A 7 14.54 11.06 -21.56
N ALA A 8 15.77 11.44 -21.92
CA ALA A 8 16.89 10.50 -22.02
C ALA A 8 17.26 9.85 -20.67
N ALA A 9 17.23 10.61 -19.58
CA ALA A 9 17.53 10.14 -18.23
C ALA A 9 16.55 9.10 -17.68
N PHE A 10 15.35 8.96 -18.28
CA PHE A 10 14.32 8.01 -17.89
C PHE A 10 14.07 6.92 -18.94
N ARG A 11 15.01 6.69 -19.87
CA ARG A 11 14.94 5.56 -20.80
C ARG A 11 15.09 4.24 -20.04
N PRO A 12 14.42 3.14 -20.46
CA PRO A 12 14.47 1.84 -19.76
C PRO A 12 15.88 1.32 -19.49
N ASN A 13 16.80 1.51 -20.45
CA ASN A 13 18.17 1.03 -20.39
C ASN A 13 19.19 2.07 -19.87
N PHE A 14 18.74 3.19 -19.29
CA PHE A 14 19.62 4.20 -18.70
C PHE A 14 19.54 4.18 -17.17
N PRO A 15 20.65 4.30 -16.42
CA PRO A 15 22.07 4.43 -16.84
C PRO A 15 22.72 3.10 -17.23
N PHE A 16 22.06 1.98 -17.00
CA PHE A 16 22.52 0.63 -17.37
C PHE A 16 21.35 -0.22 -17.86
N SER A 17 21.64 -1.25 -18.65
CA SER A 17 20.64 -2.18 -19.18
C SER A 17 20.35 -3.30 -18.16
N PRO A 18 19.10 -3.46 -17.69
CA PRO A 18 18.70 -4.55 -16.82
C PRO A 18 18.95 -5.96 -17.41
N ALA A 19 18.87 -6.09 -18.73
CA ALA A 19 19.10 -7.36 -19.41
C ALA A 19 20.54 -7.90 -19.27
N LYS A 20 21.50 -7.01 -18.95
CA LYS A 20 22.91 -7.40 -18.73
C LYS A 20 23.22 -7.82 -17.30
N PHE A 21 22.21 -7.82 -16.40
CA PHE A 21 22.42 -8.21 -15.01
C PHE A 21 22.65 -9.73 -14.91
N PRO A 22 23.53 -10.20 -13.99
CA PRO A 22 23.86 -11.62 -13.88
C PRO A 22 22.73 -12.48 -13.35
N VAL A 23 21.73 -11.85 -12.68
CA VAL A 23 20.53 -12.49 -12.16
C VAL A 23 19.29 -11.80 -12.73
N PHE A 24 18.14 -12.46 -12.66
CA PHE A 24 16.88 -11.84 -13.09
C PHE A 24 16.66 -10.53 -12.34
N TYR A 25 16.55 -9.44 -13.09
CA TYR A 25 16.46 -8.08 -12.54
C TYR A 25 15.24 -7.84 -11.66
N GLY A 26 14.20 -8.68 -11.77
CA GLY A 26 13.03 -8.67 -10.88
C GLY A 26 13.40 -8.75 -9.39
N TRP A 27 14.50 -9.42 -9.01
CA TRP A 27 14.95 -9.45 -7.61
C TRP A 27 15.49 -8.09 -7.13
N VAL A 28 16.12 -7.33 -8.03
CA VAL A 28 16.54 -5.95 -7.74
C VAL A 28 15.30 -5.06 -7.57
N ILE A 29 14.27 -5.28 -8.40
CA ILE A 29 12.98 -4.60 -8.28
C ILE A 29 12.31 -4.93 -6.94
N LEU A 30 12.35 -6.19 -6.48
CA LEU A 30 11.85 -6.55 -5.15
C LEU A 30 12.55 -5.76 -4.05
N ALA A 31 13.89 -5.76 -4.03
CA ALA A 31 14.65 -5.02 -3.03
C ALA A 31 14.33 -3.52 -3.06
N ALA A 32 14.27 -2.92 -4.25
CA ALA A 32 13.92 -1.52 -4.43
C ALA A 32 12.48 -1.21 -4.01
N SER A 33 11.53 -2.14 -4.24
CA SER A 33 10.13 -2.00 -3.79
C SER A 33 10.00 -2.06 -2.27
N VAL A 34 10.70 -2.99 -1.62
CA VAL A 34 10.80 -3.06 -0.16
C VAL A 34 11.30 -1.72 0.39
N LEU A 35 12.40 -1.19 -0.14
CA LEU A 35 12.93 0.12 0.26
C LEU A 35 11.91 1.25 0.03
N GLY A 36 11.17 1.21 -1.09
CA GLY A 36 10.13 2.17 -1.40
C GLY A 36 9.00 2.17 -0.37
N VAL A 37 8.53 0.98 0.04
CA VAL A 37 7.50 0.88 1.09
C VAL A 37 8.05 1.28 2.45
N MET A 38 9.27 0.88 2.82
CA MET A 38 9.89 1.26 4.09
C MET A 38 10.13 2.77 4.19
N THR A 39 10.62 3.40 3.14
CA THR A 39 10.84 4.86 3.11
C THR A 39 9.54 5.66 3.04
N SER A 40 8.39 5.02 2.82
CA SER A 40 7.08 5.66 2.95
C SER A 40 6.62 5.82 4.41
N ILE A 41 7.28 5.16 5.39
CA ILE A 41 6.87 5.13 6.81
C ILE A 41 6.66 6.52 7.42
N PRO A 42 7.48 7.56 7.16
CA PRO A 42 7.20 8.91 7.65
C PRO A 42 5.84 9.46 7.21
N GLY A 43 5.32 9.01 6.06
CA GLY A 43 3.98 9.33 5.56
C GLY A 43 2.87 8.40 6.05
N GLN A 44 3.17 7.40 6.86
CA GLN A 44 2.21 6.46 7.45
C GLN A 44 1.75 6.93 8.83
N THR A 45 0.61 6.42 9.30
CA THR A 45 0.08 6.75 10.62
C THR A 45 1.09 6.47 11.74
N ILE A 46 1.76 5.33 11.67
CA ILE A 46 2.77 4.92 12.65
C ILE A 46 3.99 5.84 12.65
N GLY A 47 4.35 6.41 11.50
CA GLY A 47 5.44 7.38 11.41
C GLY A 47 5.07 8.73 12.03
N VAL A 48 3.85 9.22 11.75
CA VAL A 48 3.35 10.51 12.26
C VAL A 48 3.12 10.48 13.77
N SER A 49 2.65 9.33 14.31
CA SER A 49 2.28 9.21 15.74
C SER A 49 3.41 9.56 16.69
N VAL A 50 4.67 9.26 16.34
CA VAL A 50 5.86 9.54 17.15
C VAL A 50 6.12 11.05 17.29
N PHE A 51 5.64 11.86 16.34
CA PHE A 51 5.84 13.32 16.33
C PHE A 51 4.64 14.11 16.88
N THR A 52 3.55 13.46 17.24
CA THR A 52 2.28 14.08 17.63
C THR A 52 2.45 15.09 18.77
N ASP A 53 3.09 14.69 19.87
CA ASP A 53 3.26 15.55 21.05
C ASP A 53 4.18 16.75 20.76
N HIS A 54 5.19 16.56 19.94
CA HIS A 54 6.08 17.63 19.50
C HIS A 54 5.36 18.65 18.61
N LEU A 55 4.45 18.20 17.74
CA LEU A 55 3.61 19.09 16.92
C LEU A 55 2.63 19.88 17.77
N ILE A 56 1.97 19.24 18.76
CA ILE A 56 1.07 19.89 19.71
C ILE A 56 1.84 21.00 20.46
N ALA A 57 3.00 20.69 21.02
CA ALA A 57 3.82 21.63 21.75
C ALA A 57 4.31 22.81 20.89
N ALA A 58 4.64 22.55 19.60
CA ALA A 58 5.13 23.58 18.70
C ALA A 58 4.04 24.51 18.15
N THR A 59 2.83 23.99 17.91
CA THR A 59 1.75 24.73 17.26
C THR A 59 0.74 25.31 18.20
N GLY A 60 0.71 24.88 19.48
CA GLY A 60 -0.28 25.26 20.48
C GLY A 60 -1.69 24.71 20.21
N LEU A 61 -1.81 23.71 19.31
CA LEU A 61 -3.07 23.03 19.03
C LEU A 61 -3.45 22.07 20.15
N SER A 62 -4.75 21.88 20.34
CA SER A 62 -5.23 20.78 21.16
C SER A 62 -4.96 19.42 20.45
N ARG A 63 -4.92 18.33 21.22
CA ARG A 63 -4.82 16.96 20.64
C ARG A 63 -5.97 16.67 19.68
N LEU A 64 -7.17 17.19 19.96
CA LEU A 64 -8.34 17.02 19.11
C LEU A 64 -8.17 17.77 17.77
N ASP A 65 -7.69 19.02 17.81
CA ASP A 65 -7.49 19.82 16.59
C ASP A 65 -6.43 19.18 15.68
N LEU A 66 -5.34 18.68 16.25
CA LEU A 66 -4.31 17.98 15.50
C LEU A 66 -4.86 16.67 14.90
N ALA A 67 -5.65 15.90 15.65
CA ALA A 67 -6.29 14.68 15.17
C ALA A 67 -7.26 14.97 14.02
N ASN A 68 -8.06 16.06 14.14
CA ASN A 68 -8.98 16.50 13.09
C ASN A 68 -8.20 16.96 11.84
N ALA A 69 -7.11 17.71 11.99
CA ALA A 69 -6.26 18.12 10.87
C ALA A 69 -5.67 16.88 10.16
N TYR A 70 -5.23 15.87 10.91
CA TYR A 70 -4.73 14.62 10.37
C TYR A 70 -5.82 13.82 9.64
N LEU A 71 -7.02 13.74 10.21
CA LEU A 71 -8.18 13.08 9.61
C LEU A 71 -8.55 13.73 8.26
N VAL A 72 -8.72 15.06 8.24
CA VAL A 72 -9.03 15.81 7.00
C VAL A 72 -7.92 15.63 5.97
N GLY A 73 -6.66 15.72 6.39
CA GLY A 73 -5.50 15.48 5.53
C GLY A 73 -5.49 14.07 4.92
N THR A 74 -5.79 13.05 5.73
CA THR A 74 -5.86 11.66 5.30
C THR A 74 -7.00 11.41 4.31
N LEU A 75 -8.22 11.89 4.61
CA LEU A 75 -9.38 11.74 3.74
C LEU A 75 -9.14 12.44 2.38
N THR A 76 -8.65 13.68 2.42
CA THR A 76 -8.34 14.44 1.20
C THR A 76 -7.27 13.74 0.36
N SER A 77 -6.19 13.25 0.98
CA SER A 77 -5.16 12.49 0.27
C SER A 77 -5.74 11.22 -0.37
N GLY A 78 -6.61 10.51 0.35
CA GLY A 78 -7.33 9.33 -0.16
C GLY A 78 -8.12 9.66 -1.44
N CYS A 79 -8.89 10.74 -1.43
CA CYS A 79 -9.67 11.19 -2.59
C CYS A 79 -8.80 11.57 -3.80
N LEU A 80 -7.53 11.93 -3.60
CA LEU A 80 -6.59 12.23 -4.68
C LEU A 80 -5.95 10.98 -5.30
N LEU A 81 -5.96 9.83 -4.64
CA LEU A 81 -5.31 8.60 -5.11
C LEU A 81 -5.79 8.10 -6.48
N PRO A 82 -7.07 8.20 -6.87
CA PRO A 82 -7.50 7.83 -8.22
C PRO A 82 -6.85 8.67 -9.33
N LEU A 83 -6.49 9.93 -9.03
CA LEU A 83 -5.72 10.78 -9.93
C LEU A 83 -4.25 10.36 -9.94
N GLY A 84 -3.69 10.06 -8.76
CA GLY A 84 -2.35 9.52 -8.60
C GLY A 84 -2.14 8.21 -9.36
N GLY A 85 -3.11 7.30 -9.31
CA GLY A 85 -3.07 6.04 -10.05
C GLY A 85 -3.05 6.24 -11.58
N LYS A 86 -3.85 7.19 -12.10
CA LYS A 86 -3.76 7.57 -13.52
C LYS A 86 -2.40 8.18 -13.88
N LEU A 87 -1.84 8.96 -12.96
CA LEU A 87 -0.51 9.55 -13.15
C LEU A 87 0.56 8.46 -13.22
N LEU A 88 0.44 7.42 -12.37
CA LEU A 88 1.32 6.26 -12.36
C LEU A 88 1.30 5.52 -13.71
N ASP A 89 0.11 5.28 -14.27
CA ASP A 89 -0.01 4.62 -15.58
C ASP A 89 0.54 5.48 -16.74
N ARG A 90 0.40 6.82 -16.65
CA ARG A 90 0.88 7.74 -17.70
C ARG A 90 2.38 8.03 -17.65
N LEU A 91 2.93 8.23 -16.47
CA LEU A 91 4.33 8.63 -16.29
C LEU A 91 5.26 7.44 -16.10
N GLY A 92 4.72 6.28 -15.69
CA GLY A 92 5.48 5.11 -15.31
C GLY A 92 5.94 5.12 -13.85
N ALA A 93 6.24 3.92 -13.33
CA ALA A 93 6.60 3.71 -11.93
C ALA A 93 7.89 4.44 -11.52
N ARG A 94 8.88 4.46 -12.42
CA ARG A 94 10.17 5.10 -12.16
C ARG A 94 10.06 6.59 -11.88
N ARG A 95 9.31 7.34 -12.70
CA ARG A 95 9.14 8.78 -12.53
C ARG A 95 8.28 9.09 -11.32
N VAL A 96 7.20 8.33 -11.13
CA VAL A 96 6.28 8.54 -10.01
C VAL A 96 6.97 8.25 -8.68
N ALA A 97 7.79 7.20 -8.57
CA ALA A 97 8.57 6.93 -7.36
C ALA A 97 9.51 8.09 -7.00
N VAL A 98 10.24 8.62 -7.99
CA VAL A 98 11.13 9.79 -7.79
C VAL A 98 10.34 11.00 -7.34
N LEU A 99 9.25 11.35 -8.05
CA LEU A 99 8.42 12.52 -7.72
C LEU A 99 7.80 12.38 -6.32
N SER A 100 7.33 11.17 -5.96
CA SER A 100 6.73 10.91 -4.65
C SER A 100 7.76 10.98 -3.53
N ALA A 101 8.97 10.44 -3.75
CA ALA A 101 10.06 10.51 -2.77
C ALA A 101 10.52 11.96 -2.55
N VAL A 102 10.73 12.73 -3.62
CA VAL A 102 11.06 14.16 -3.54
C VAL A 102 9.92 14.93 -2.86
N GLY A 103 8.66 14.70 -3.28
CA GLY A 103 7.48 15.34 -2.69
C GLY A 103 7.35 15.06 -1.19
N LEU A 104 7.59 13.81 -0.76
CA LEU A 104 7.59 13.44 0.65
C LEU A 104 8.72 14.14 1.42
N GLY A 105 9.94 14.17 0.86
CA GLY A 105 11.07 14.88 1.45
C GLY A 105 10.79 16.37 1.62
N LEU A 106 10.27 17.04 0.59
CA LEU A 106 9.88 18.45 0.66
C LEU A 106 8.79 18.71 1.69
N THR A 107 7.82 17.80 1.80
CA THR A 107 6.75 17.89 2.81
C THR A 107 7.31 17.77 4.22
N LEU A 108 8.25 16.86 4.46
CA LEU A 108 8.91 16.74 5.76
C LEU A 108 9.69 18.03 6.11
N CYS A 109 10.41 18.61 5.15
CA CYS A 109 11.04 19.93 5.34
C CYS A 109 10.01 21.02 5.67
N TYR A 110 8.89 21.06 4.94
CA TYR A 110 7.80 22.01 5.18
C TYR A 110 7.24 21.89 6.61
N LEU A 111 6.97 20.66 7.06
CA LEU A 111 6.41 20.41 8.40
C LEU A 111 7.35 20.82 9.52
N THR A 112 8.67 20.87 9.30
CA THR A 112 9.62 21.38 10.31
C THR A 112 9.47 22.87 10.62
N VAL A 113 8.84 23.63 9.73
CA VAL A 113 8.69 25.08 9.82
C VAL A 113 7.24 25.56 9.87
N CYS A 114 6.26 24.65 9.87
CA CYS A 114 4.84 25.00 9.80
C CYS A 114 4.37 25.86 10.99
N ASP A 115 4.92 25.65 12.18
CA ASP A 115 4.67 26.46 13.37
C ASP A 115 5.18 27.92 13.21
N ARG A 116 6.39 28.08 12.67
CA ARG A 116 6.95 29.40 12.39
C ARG A 116 6.18 30.14 11.31
N LEU A 117 5.74 29.42 10.28
CA LEU A 117 4.88 29.97 9.22
C LEU A 117 3.54 30.42 9.80
N SER A 118 2.93 29.66 10.72
CA SER A 118 1.66 30.04 11.34
C SER A 118 1.78 31.35 12.14
N ILE A 119 2.89 31.53 12.87
CA ILE A 119 3.18 32.77 13.58
C ILE A 119 3.41 33.92 12.60
N ALA A 120 4.18 33.69 11.54
CA ALA A 120 4.43 34.73 10.53
C ALA A 120 3.14 35.20 9.86
N PHE A 121 2.25 34.25 9.48
CA PHE A 121 0.96 34.61 8.86
C PHE A 121 -0.02 35.27 9.82
N SER A 122 0.04 34.98 11.15
CA SER A 122 -0.81 35.67 12.14
C SER A 122 -0.54 37.17 12.25
N HIS A 123 0.63 37.65 11.84
CA HIS A 123 0.91 39.08 11.76
C HIS A 123 0.20 39.79 10.58
N TYR A 124 -0.16 39.03 9.53
CA TYR A 124 -0.83 39.58 8.33
C TYR A 124 -2.33 39.30 8.27
N LEU A 125 -2.80 38.29 9.01
CA LEU A 125 -4.18 37.86 9.02
C LEU A 125 -4.83 38.21 10.38
N PRO A 126 -6.11 38.61 10.43
CA PRO A 126 -6.79 38.90 11.69
C PRO A 126 -7.19 37.61 12.44
N LEU A 127 -6.27 36.63 12.50
CA LEU A 127 -6.47 35.32 13.09
C LEU A 127 -5.29 34.99 14.03
N SER A 128 -5.58 34.30 15.12
CA SER A 128 -4.53 33.76 16.00
C SER A 128 -3.74 32.64 15.32
N SER A 129 -2.53 32.37 15.81
CA SER A 129 -1.64 31.35 15.22
C SER A 129 -2.22 29.91 15.17
N PRO A 130 -2.96 29.38 16.19
CA PRO A 130 -3.43 27.99 16.16
C PRO A 130 -4.34 27.62 14.99
N PRO A 131 -5.37 28.39 14.63
CA PRO A 131 -6.18 28.07 13.45
C PRO A 131 -5.41 28.06 12.14
N ILE A 132 -4.43 28.96 12.00
CA ILE A 132 -3.54 29.01 10.84
C ILE A 132 -2.65 27.76 10.83
N ALA A 133 -2.09 27.37 11.98
CA ALA A 133 -1.32 26.15 12.11
C ALA A 133 -2.14 24.90 11.73
N ALA A 134 -3.41 24.81 12.12
CA ALA A 134 -4.29 23.71 11.74
C ALA A 134 -4.42 23.60 10.23
N VAL A 135 -4.67 24.72 9.53
CA VAL A 135 -4.76 24.72 8.04
C VAL A 135 -3.44 24.30 7.39
N LEU A 136 -2.32 24.85 7.88
CA LEU A 136 -0.99 24.49 7.35
C LEU A 136 -0.68 23.01 7.59
N LEU A 137 -1.06 22.46 8.76
CA LEU A 137 -0.90 21.03 9.05
C LEU A 137 -1.81 20.15 8.16
N VAL A 138 -3.05 20.56 7.88
CA VAL A 138 -3.90 19.85 6.92
C VAL A 138 -3.20 19.74 5.57
N LEU A 139 -2.67 20.83 5.02
CA LEU A 139 -1.93 20.83 3.76
C LEU A 139 -0.70 19.92 3.82
N GLY A 140 0.05 19.99 4.92
CA GLY A 140 1.19 19.12 5.18
C GLY A 140 0.77 17.64 5.23
N PHE A 141 -0.29 17.31 5.95
CA PHE A 141 -0.78 15.94 6.05
C PHE A 141 -1.37 15.42 4.74
N VAL A 142 -2.07 16.24 3.94
CA VAL A 142 -2.49 15.86 2.58
C VAL A 142 -1.29 15.42 1.76
N SER A 143 -0.25 16.25 1.69
CA SER A 143 0.95 15.96 0.90
C SER A 143 1.73 14.76 1.45
N LEU A 144 1.91 14.70 2.78
CA LEU A 144 2.60 13.62 3.48
C LEU A 144 1.95 12.25 3.21
N ARG A 145 0.63 12.18 3.36
CA ARG A 145 -0.16 10.97 3.15
C ARG A 145 -0.22 10.59 1.67
N PHE A 146 -0.41 11.58 0.81
CA PHE A 146 -0.46 11.34 -0.63
C PHE A 146 0.86 10.83 -1.18
N CYS A 147 1.98 11.50 -0.90
CA CYS A 147 3.29 11.13 -1.42
C CYS A 147 3.82 9.84 -0.76
N GLY A 148 3.69 9.69 0.57
CA GLY A 148 4.23 8.55 1.32
C GLY A 148 3.33 7.33 1.24
N GLN A 149 2.26 7.30 2.04
CA GLN A 149 1.36 6.15 2.11
C GLN A 149 0.70 5.84 0.77
N GLY A 150 0.26 6.86 0.03
CA GLY A 150 -0.42 6.69 -1.25
C GLY A 150 0.55 6.30 -2.35
N MET A 151 1.22 7.29 -2.92
CA MET A 151 1.93 7.15 -4.19
C MET A 151 3.16 6.26 -4.11
N LEU A 152 4.03 6.43 -3.09
CA LEU A 152 5.27 5.66 -2.99
C LEU A 152 4.98 4.18 -2.73
N THR A 153 4.06 3.87 -1.80
CA THR A 153 3.62 2.49 -1.52
C THR A 153 2.93 1.86 -2.72
N MET A 154 1.97 2.57 -3.34
CA MET A 154 1.23 2.08 -4.50
C MET A 154 2.17 1.81 -5.68
N THR A 155 3.11 2.71 -5.96
CA THR A 155 4.09 2.55 -7.05
C THR A 155 4.97 1.34 -6.83
N SER A 156 5.50 1.14 -5.62
CA SER A 156 6.36 0.01 -5.27
C SER A 156 5.63 -1.33 -5.46
N ARG A 157 4.42 -1.46 -4.95
CA ARG A 157 3.62 -2.69 -5.08
C ARG A 157 3.13 -2.95 -6.51
N THR A 158 2.71 -1.90 -7.22
CA THR A 158 2.32 -2.01 -8.63
C THR A 158 3.47 -2.53 -9.48
N MET A 159 4.69 -2.08 -9.19
CA MET A 159 5.88 -2.53 -9.91
C MET A 159 6.15 -4.03 -9.70
N LEU A 160 6.03 -4.55 -8.47
CA LEU A 160 6.13 -6.00 -8.23
C LEU A 160 5.08 -6.78 -9.03
N GLY A 161 3.85 -6.29 -9.07
CA GLY A 161 2.78 -6.90 -9.86
C GLY A 161 3.04 -6.92 -11.37
N LYS A 162 3.87 -5.99 -11.89
CA LYS A 162 4.26 -5.94 -13.32
C LYS A 162 5.47 -6.80 -13.66
N TRP A 163 6.35 -7.08 -12.71
CA TRP A 163 7.60 -7.83 -12.95
C TRP A 163 7.48 -9.33 -12.70
N PHE A 164 6.48 -9.75 -11.89
CA PHE A 164 6.27 -11.15 -11.52
C PHE A 164 4.85 -11.60 -11.87
N GLU A 165 4.73 -12.82 -12.37
CA GLU A 165 3.46 -13.47 -12.67
C GLU A 165 3.29 -14.76 -11.90
N ARG A 166 4.13 -15.76 -12.16
CA ARG A 166 4.08 -17.09 -11.51
C ARG A 166 4.53 -17.03 -10.05
N ARG A 167 5.54 -16.18 -9.74
CA ARG A 167 6.11 -16.03 -8.39
C ARG A 167 5.59 -14.81 -7.64
N ARG A 168 4.48 -14.22 -8.09
CA ARG A 168 3.94 -12.98 -7.51
C ARG A 168 3.60 -13.12 -6.04
N GLY A 169 2.99 -14.25 -5.64
CA GLY A 169 2.69 -14.54 -4.25
C GLY A 169 3.93 -14.70 -3.39
N GLN A 170 4.91 -15.47 -3.85
CA GLN A 170 6.20 -15.65 -3.16
C GLN A 170 6.90 -14.30 -2.91
N VAL A 171 6.99 -13.47 -3.94
CA VAL A 171 7.65 -12.16 -3.89
C VAL A 171 6.91 -11.20 -2.94
N SER A 172 5.57 -11.21 -2.97
CA SER A 172 4.75 -10.44 -2.03
C SER A 172 4.90 -10.91 -0.59
N GLY A 173 5.03 -12.22 -0.37
CA GLY A 173 5.31 -12.77 0.95
C GLY A 173 6.66 -12.31 1.51
N ILE A 174 7.71 -12.31 0.67
CA ILE A 174 9.04 -11.80 1.02
C ILE A 174 8.98 -10.29 1.32
N GLU A 175 8.34 -9.49 0.46
CA GLU A 175 8.11 -8.04 0.71
C GLU A 175 7.43 -7.85 2.06
N GLY A 176 6.37 -8.61 2.33
CA GLY A 176 5.57 -8.53 3.55
C GLY A 176 6.39 -8.72 4.82
N ILE A 177 7.35 -9.66 4.82
CA ILE A 177 8.25 -9.89 5.97
C ILE A 177 9.06 -8.63 6.26
N PHE A 178 9.78 -8.10 5.27
CA PHE A 178 10.63 -6.92 5.46
C PHE A 178 9.82 -5.69 5.84
N VAL A 179 8.64 -5.49 5.23
CA VAL A 179 7.75 -4.38 5.53
C VAL A 179 7.23 -4.48 6.97
N ALA A 180 6.80 -5.66 7.42
CA ALA A 180 6.32 -5.86 8.79
C ALA A 180 7.39 -5.52 9.82
N PHE A 181 8.62 -6.02 9.65
CA PHE A 181 9.75 -5.68 10.52
C PHE A 181 10.10 -4.20 10.47
N GLY A 182 10.14 -3.60 9.28
CA GLY A 182 10.42 -2.18 9.10
C GLY A 182 9.42 -1.29 9.83
N PHE A 183 8.13 -1.59 9.70
CA PHE A 183 7.07 -0.86 10.39
C PHE A 183 7.11 -1.04 11.91
N ALA A 184 7.43 -2.25 12.40
CA ALA A 184 7.55 -2.51 13.83
C ALA A 184 8.73 -1.77 14.48
N ILE A 185 9.85 -1.66 13.78
CA ILE A 185 11.09 -1.07 14.30
C ILE A 185 11.14 0.45 14.11
N ALA A 186 10.45 1.00 13.10
CA ALA A 186 10.53 2.42 12.75
C ALA A 186 10.22 3.37 13.91
N PRO A 187 9.17 3.18 14.75
CA PRO A 187 8.91 4.07 15.88
C PRO A 187 10.08 4.15 16.87
N TYR A 188 10.75 3.04 17.12
CA TYR A 188 11.92 3.00 17.98
C TYR A 188 13.07 3.85 17.40
N PHE A 189 13.40 3.66 16.10
CA PHE A 189 14.44 4.46 15.45
C PHE A 189 14.08 5.94 15.40
N PHE A 190 12.82 6.28 15.15
CA PHE A 190 12.37 7.68 15.14
C PHE A 190 12.48 8.31 16.54
N SER A 191 12.07 7.58 17.58
CA SER A 191 12.20 8.04 18.97
C SER A 191 13.66 8.28 19.36
N GLN A 192 14.58 7.35 19.05
CA GLN A 192 16.01 7.53 19.29
C GLN A 192 16.58 8.72 18.51
N SER A 193 16.18 8.86 17.24
CA SER A 193 16.60 10.02 16.44
C SER A 193 16.09 11.34 17.01
N ILE A 194 14.86 11.38 17.53
CA ILE A 194 14.30 12.56 18.20
C ILE A 194 15.10 12.90 19.46
N ALA A 195 15.49 11.90 20.25
CA ALA A 195 16.31 12.11 21.44
C ALA A 195 17.68 12.70 21.11
N LEU A 196 18.28 12.34 19.96
CA LEU A 196 19.60 12.80 19.54
C LEU A 196 19.57 14.13 18.79
N LEU A 197 18.63 14.32 17.86
CA LEU A 197 18.61 15.43 16.89
C LEU A 197 17.46 16.41 17.12
N GLY A 198 16.57 16.10 18.06
CA GLY A 198 15.28 16.76 18.18
C GLY A 198 14.32 16.38 17.03
N TRP A 199 13.05 16.67 17.20
CA TRP A 199 12.03 16.29 16.22
C TRP A 199 12.22 16.96 14.85
N ARG A 200 12.66 18.21 14.79
CA ARG A 200 12.98 18.91 13.53
C ARG A 200 14.18 18.30 12.81
N GLY A 201 15.25 18.02 13.56
CA GLY A 201 16.46 17.38 13.05
C GLY A 201 16.14 15.98 12.49
N THR A 202 15.30 15.22 13.17
CA THR A 202 14.83 13.91 12.73
C THR A 202 14.05 14.01 11.41
N TRP A 203 13.11 14.96 11.29
CA TRP A 203 12.37 15.15 10.04
C TRP A 203 13.26 15.60 8.88
N LEU A 204 14.25 16.47 9.13
CA LEU A 204 15.22 16.86 8.09
C LEU A 204 16.10 15.67 7.65
N THR A 205 16.51 14.82 8.59
CA THR A 205 17.23 13.58 8.27
C THR A 205 16.37 12.63 7.45
N LEU A 206 15.11 12.41 7.83
CA LEU A 206 14.16 11.62 7.06
C LEU A 206 13.87 12.23 5.69
N ALA A 207 13.78 13.56 5.60
CA ALA A 207 13.64 14.27 4.34
C ALA A 207 14.83 14.02 3.39
N ALA A 208 16.04 14.03 3.91
CA ALA A 208 17.24 13.71 3.12
C ALA A 208 17.27 12.22 2.70
N VAL A 209 16.99 11.30 3.63
CA VAL A 209 16.96 9.86 3.34
C VAL A 209 15.90 9.53 2.28
N VAL A 210 14.70 10.07 2.41
CA VAL A 210 13.61 9.80 1.46
C VAL A 210 13.77 10.66 0.21
N GLY A 211 13.91 11.98 0.36
CA GLY A 211 13.92 12.92 -0.77
C GLY A 211 15.13 12.76 -1.68
N LEU A 212 16.33 12.51 -1.13
CA LEU A 212 17.52 12.29 -1.93
C LEU A 212 17.84 10.79 -2.08
N GLY A 213 17.82 10.03 -0.98
CA GLY A 213 18.17 8.61 -0.99
C GLY A 213 17.18 7.78 -1.81
N MET A 214 15.89 7.76 -1.44
CA MET A 214 14.91 6.95 -2.15
C MET A 214 14.64 7.46 -3.57
N SER A 215 14.71 8.77 -3.83
CA SER A 215 14.60 9.28 -5.20
C SER A 215 15.75 8.80 -6.08
N THR A 216 16.97 8.73 -5.55
CA THR A 216 18.14 8.17 -6.26
C THR A 216 17.97 6.68 -6.49
N VAL A 217 17.54 5.91 -5.48
CA VAL A 217 17.23 4.47 -5.62
C VAL A 217 16.14 4.26 -6.67
N GLY A 218 15.05 5.02 -6.62
CA GLY A 218 13.95 4.95 -7.58
C GLY A 218 14.41 5.29 -9.00
N TRP A 219 15.24 6.32 -9.15
CA TRP A 219 15.80 6.68 -10.46
C TRP A 219 16.78 5.63 -11.00
N LEU A 220 17.66 5.08 -10.16
CA LEU A 220 18.64 4.09 -10.58
C LEU A 220 18.02 2.71 -10.85
N LEU A 221 17.18 2.22 -9.93
CA LEU A 221 16.77 0.82 -9.90
C LEU A 221 15.37 0.56 -10.45
N PHE A 222 14.42 1.51 -10.31
CA PHE A 222 13.07 1.26 -10.81
C PHE A 222 13.02 1.20 -12.33
N ARG A 223 12.25 0.24 -12.84
CA ARG A 223 11.94 0.07 -14.27
C ARG A 223 10.47 -0.25 -14.40
N ASP A 224 9.80 0.34 -15.38
CA ASP A 224 8.35 0.29 -15.50
C ASP A 224 7.83 -1.12 -15.79
N ASN A 225 8.46 -1.82 -16.72
CA ASN A 225 8.08 -3.16 -17.14
C ASN A 225 9.34 -3.95 -17.54
N PRO A 226 9.36 -5.29 -17.40
CA PRO A 226 10.46 -6.11 -17.89
C PRO A 226 10.60 -6.05 -19.41
N GLU A 227 9.48 -6.02 -20.15
CA GLU A 227 9.43 -5.99 -21.62
C GLU A 227 10.13 -4.75 -22.18
N ALA A 228 9.94 -3.59 -21.58
CA ALA A 228 10.64 -2.36 -21.98
C ALA A 228 12.18 -2.43 -21.82
N CYS A 229 12.67 -3.41 -21.05
CA CYS A 229 14.09 -3.67 -20.82
C CYS A 229 14.62 -4.85 -21.64
N GLY A 230 13.80 -5.46 -22.51
CA GLY A 230 14.13 -6.67 -23.26
C GLY A 230 14.13 -7.95 -22.41
N LEU A 231 13.37 -7.95 -21.32
CA LEU A 231 13.22 -9.10 -20.40
C LEU A 231 11.76 -9.59 -20.44
N ARG A 232 11.57 -10.86 -20.06
CA ARG A 232 10.24 -11.42 -19.78
C ARG A 232 10.01 -11.48 -18.28
N MET A 233 8.72 -11.57 -17.87
CA MET A 233 8.34 -11.76 -16.47
C MET A 233 8.98 -13.03 -15.90
N ASP A 234 9.19 -13.05 -14.59
CA ASP A 234 9.80 -14.16 -13.85
C ASP A 234 11.19 -14.60 -14.36
N GLY A 235 11.78 -13.89 -15.33
CA GLY A 235 13.07 -14.24 -15.94
C GLY A 235 12.99 -15.41 -16.93
N GLU A 236 11.80 -15.67 -17.47
CA GLU A 236 11.63 -16.73 -18.47
C GLU A 236 12.49 -16.42 -19.70
N ARG A 237 13.20 -17.45 -20.19
CA ARG A 237 13.90 -17.34 -21.46
C ARG A 237 12.87 -17.39 -22.59
N PRO A 238 13.10 -16.69 -23.73
CA PRO A 238 12.30 -16.92 -24.93
C PRO A 238 12.29 -18.42 -25.21
N GLU A 239 11.12 -19.02 -25.35
CA GLU A 239 11.02 -20.34 -25.99
C GLU A 239 11.67 -20.15 -27.36
N VAL A 240 12.82 -20.80 -27.56
CA VAL A 240 13.38 -20.99 -28.89
C VAL A 240 12.35 -21.88 -29.56
N GLU A 241 11.56 -21.34 -30.51
CA GLU A 241 10.70 -22.17 -31.34
C GLU A 241 11.56 -23.34 -31.84
N PRO A 242 11.12 -24.59 -31.63
CA PRO A 242 11.89 -25.72 -32.10
C PRO A 242 12.18 -25.52 -33.59
N LEU A 243 13.44 -25.63 -33.96
CA LEU A 243 13.89 -25.50 -35.37
C LEU A 243 13.03 -26.34 -36.35
N ASP A 244 12.43 -27.42 -35.87
CA ASP A 244 11.50 -28.28 -36.61
C ASP A 244 10.24 -27.57 -37.08
N GLN A 245 9.76 -26.50 -36.43
CA GLN A 245 8.62 -25.71 -36.91
C GLN A 245 8.99 -24.72 -38.02
N LEU A 246 10.24 -24.25 -38.04
CA LEU A 246 10.77 -23.43 -39.12
C LEU A 246 11.00 -24.24 -40.41
N PHE A 247 11.27 -25.55 -40.30
CA PHE A 247 11.48 -26.44 -41.45
C PHE A 247 10.18 -27.06 -41.99
N ASN A 248 9.08 -27.04 -41.23
CA ASN A 248 7.79 -27.59 -41.65
C ASN A 248 6.83 -26.55 -42.23
N GLN A 249 7.26 -25.31 -42.46
CA GLN A 249 6.51 -24.38 -43.30
C GLN A 249 6.70 -24.82 -44.77
N SER A 250 5.68 -25.48 -45.31
CA SER A 250 5.65 -25.92 -46.72
C SER A 250 5.92 -24.74 -47.66
N PRO A 251 6.69 -24.98 -48.74
CA PRO A 251 7.05 -23.95 -49.76
C PRO A 251 5.88 -23.43 -50.59
N ASP A 252 4.64 -23.90 -50.37
CA ASP A 252 3.49 -23.64 -51.21
C ASP A 252 2.48 -22.57 -50.67
N GLN A 253 2.93 -21.64 -49.86
CA GLN A 253 2.11 -20.45 -49.64
C GLN A 253 2.56 -19.30 -50.56
N PRO A 254 1.64 -18.71 -51.35
CA PRO A 254 1.96 -17.63 -52.29
C PRO A 254 2.50 -16.41 -51.52
N ALA A 255 3.62 -15.89 -52.00
CA ALA A 255 4.29 -14.70 -51.48
C ALA A 255 3.55 -13.42 -51.86
N ASP A 256 2.31 -13.24 -51.35
CA ASP A 256 1.53 -12.01 -51.50
C ASP A 256 1.18 -11.38 -50.15
N GLN A 257 2.21 -11.18 -49.33
CA GLN A 257 2.14 -10.19 -48.23
C GLN A 257 3.30 -9.21 -48.38
N PRO A 258 3.03 -7.89 -48.45
CA PRO A 258 4.09 -6.90 -48.57
C PRO A 258 5.04 -6.96 -47.39
N ALA A 259 6.34 -7.01 -47.68
CA ALA A 259 7.45 -7.04 -46.71
C ALA A 259 7.68 -5.69 -45.98
N ASP A 260 6.61 -4.99 -45.60
CA ASP A 260 6.66 -3.71 -44.89
C ASP A 260 6.01 -3.78 -43.51
N GLN A 261 6.24 -4.89 -42.75
CA GLN A 261 6.05 -4.79 -41.31
C GLN A 261 7.41 -4.56 -40.67
N PRO A 262 7.64 -3.41 -40.00
CA PRO A 262 8.85 -3.17 -39.26
C PRO A 262 8.97 -4.27 -38.19
N ALA A 263 10.12 -4.97 -38.16
CA ALA A 263 10.47 -6.03 -37.21
C ALA A 263 10.66 -5.51 -35.76
N ASP A 264 10.00 -4.44 -35.36
CA ASP A 264 10.12 -3.76 -34.07
C ASP A 264 8.76 -3.46 -33.41
N GLN A 265 7.77 -4.31 -33.60
CA GLN A 265 6.67 -4.28 -32.63
C GLN A 265 6.98 -5.27 -31.51
N PRO A 266 7.35 -4.80 -30.30
CA PRO A 266 7.36 -5.66 -29.12
C PRO A 266 5.95 -6.26 -29.02
N SER A 267 5.86 -7.58 -28.97
CA SER A 267 4.62 -8.30 -28.73
C SER A 267 3.88 -7.64 -27.58
N ASN A 268 2.76 -7.02 -27.88
CA ASN A 268 1.98 -6.20 -26.95
C ASN A 268 1.09 -7.14 -26.10
N ASP A 269 1.70 -8.11 -25.40
CA ASP A 269 1.04 -9.06 -24.49
C ASP A 269 0.61 -8.40 -23.15
N LEU A 270 0.61 -7.06 -23.08
CA LEU A 270 0.10 -6.31 -21.94
C LEU A 270 -1.42 -6.24 -22.01
N TRP A 271 -2.10 -7.27 -21.50
CA TRP A 271 -3.54 -7.20 -21.34
C TRP A 271 -3.92 -6.52 -20.02
N GLY A 272 -5.14 -5.97 -19.96
CA GLY A 272 -5.68 -5.40 -18.74
C GLY A 272 -6.96 -4.62 -18.98
N LEU A 273 -7.88 -4.73 -18.01
CA LEU A 273 -9.10 -3.94 -18.01
C LEU A 273 -8.79 -2.46 -17.75
N THR A 274 -9.54 -1.58 -18.41
CA THR A 274 -9.53 -0.15 -18.02
C THR A 274 -10.15 0.02 -16.63
N ARG A 275 -9.84 1.13 -15.96
CA ARG A 275 -10.45 1.46 -14.67
C ARG A 275 -11.98 1.42 -14.72
N SER A 276 -12.58 1.94 -15.79
CA SER A 276 -14.05 1.94 -15.97
C SER A 276 -14.64 0.54 -16.11
N GLN A 277 -13.92 -0.37 -16.73
CA GLN A 277 -14.32 -1.78 -16.83
C GLN A 277 -14.15 -2.49 -15.49
N ALA A 278 -13.00 -2.33 -14.85
CA ALA A 278 -12.71 -2.98 -13.57
C ALA A 278 -13.73 -2.64 -12.48
N ILE A 279 -14.07 -1.35 -12.31
CA ILE A 279 -15.05 -0.91 -11.29
C ILE A 279 -16.49 -1.37 -11.55
N LYS A 280 -16.79 -1.89 -12.74
CA LYS A 280 -18.10 -2.49 -13.06
C LYS A 280 -18.16 -3.98 -12.68
N THR A 281 -17.03 -4.60 -12.36
CA THR A 281 -16.98 -6.03 -12.01
C THR A 281 -17.33 -6.25 -10.55
N LEU A 282 -18.00 -7.37 -10.26
CA LEU A 282 -18.27 -7.81 -8.89
C LEU A 282 -16.97 -8.07 -8.13
N ALA A 283 -15.96 -8.65 -8.80
CA ALA A 283 -14.65 -8.94 -8.23
C ALA A 283 -13.97 -7.69 -7.65
N PHE A 284 -14.04 -6.54 -8.35
CA PHE A 284 -13.45 -5.29 -7.86
C PHE A 284 -14.04 -4.87 -6.52
N TRP A 285 -15.37 -4.89 -6.38
CA TRP A 285 -16.03 -4.47 -5.16
C TRP A 285 -15.90 -5.47 -4.03
N ALA A 286 -15.93 -6.78 -4.32
CA ALA A 286 -15.69 -7.83 -3.35
C ALA A 286 -14.29 -7.70 -2.71
N VAL A 287 -13.25 -7.52 -3.54
CA VAL A 287 -11.87 -7.30 -3.11
C VAL A 287 -11.73 -5.97 -2.35
N THR A 288 -12.29 -4.90 -2.89
CA THR A 288 -12.20 -3.57 -2.29
C THR A 288 -12.90 -3.53 -0.94
N LEU A 289 -14.07 -4.16 -0.80
CA LEU A 289 -14.79 -4.25 0.47
C LEU A 289 -14.01 -5.09 1.49
N ALA A 290 -13.40 -6.21 1.08
CA ALA A 290 -12.56 -7.02 1.96
C ALA A 290 -11.40 -6.21 2.55
N PHE A 291 -10.68 -5.47 1.71
CA PHE A 291 -9.58 -4.63 2.17
C PHE A 291 -10.04 -3.42 2.99
N ALA A 292 -11.15 -2.79 2.62
CA ALA A 292 -11.73 -1.69 3.37
C ALA A 292 -12.18 -2.14 4.77
N ALA A 293 -12.84 -3.30 4.87
CA ALA A 293 -13.27 -3.90 6.14
C ALA A 293 -12.08 -4.23 7.04
N GLN A 294 -11.01 -4.80 6.46
CA GLN A 294 -9.77 -5.07 7.19
C GLN A 294 -9.13 -3.77 7.70
N ALA A 295 -8.99 -2.75 6.84
CA ALA A 295 -8.37 -1.49 7.19
C ALA A 295 -9.16 -0.72 8.26
N LEU A 296 -10.50 -0.68 8.14
CA LEU A 296 -11.38 -0.06 9.11
C LEU A 296 -11.26 -0.70 10.49
N SER A 297 -11.42 -2.04 10.53
CA SER A 297 -11.44 -2.79 11.78
C SER A 297 -10.08 -2.75 12.47
N MET A 298 -9.00 -3.02 11.72
CA MET A 298 -7.65 -3.06 12.29
C MET A 298 -7.20 -1.70 12.80
N THR A 299 -7.47 -0.61 12.04
CA THR A 299 -7.11 0.74 12.48
C THR A 299 -7.94 1.16 13.68
N GLY A 300 -9.24 0.85 13.68
CA GLY A 300 -10.13 1.12 14.83
C GLY A 300 -9.67 0.41 16.09
N ILE A 301 -9.40 -0.89 16.01
CA ILE A 301 -8.90 -1.69 17.15
C ILE A 301 -7.55 -1.16 17.63
N THR A 302 -6.60 -0.95 16.72
CA THR A 302 -5.25 -0.50 17.07
C THR A 302 -5.28 0.86 17.78
N PHE A 303 -6.14 1.78 17.33
CA PHE A 303 -6.27 3.11 17.91
C PHE A 303 -6.86 3.07 19.32
N HIS A 304 -7.81 2.17 19.58
CA HIS A 304 -8.52 2.07 20.83
C HIS A 304 -8.11 0.92 21.74
N ILE A 305 -7.03 0.20 21.38
CA ILE A 305 -6.65 -1.05 22.07
C ILE A 305 -6.46 -0.87 23.59
N VAL A 306 -5.80 0.22 24.00
CA VAL A 306 -5.61 0.56 25.42
C VAL A 306 -6.95 0.85 26.10
N SER A 307 -7.83 1.60 25.44
CA SER A 307 -9.15 1.94 25.97
C SER A 307 -10.09 0.71 26.04
N ILE A 308 -9.99 -0.22 25.10
CA ILE A 308 -10.67 -1.52 25.14
C ILE A 308 -10.16 -2.33 26.31
N GLY A 309 -8.84 -2.39 26.54
CA GLY A 309 -8.24 -3.07 27.67
C GLY A 309 -8.68 -2.48 29.02
N ALA A 310 -8.67 -1.15 29.12
CA ALA A 310 -9.13 -0.45 30.33
C ALA A 310 -10.60 -0.73 30.67
N GLU A 311 -11.49 -0.85 29.67
CA GLU A 311 -12.90 -1.25 29.84
C GLU A 311 -13.03 -2.66 30.48
N LEU A 312 -12.07 -3.53 30.19
CA LEU A 312 -12.04 -4.92 30.67
C LEU A 312 -11.17 -5.11 31.92
N GLY A 313 -10.58 -4.05 32.47
CA GLY A 313 -9.70 -4.10 33.63
C GLY A 313 -8.31 -4.66 33.32
N ILE A 314 -7.89 -4.72 32.05
CA ILE A 314 -6.57 -5.19 31.61
C ILE A 314 -5.60 -4.00 31.63
N ALA A 315 -4.40 -4.20 32.19
CA ALA A 315 -3.37 -3.17 32.25
C ALA A 315 -2.90 -2.76 30.84
N GLU A 316 -2.62 -1.46 30.64
CA GLU A 316 -2.16 -0.90 29.37
C GLU A 316 -0.95 -1.66 28.80
N ALA A 317 0.06 -1.90 29.63
CA ALA A 317 1.28 -2.62 29.24
C ALA A 317 0.99 -4.03 28.71
N GLU A 318 0.06 -4.75 29.34
CA GLU A 318 -0.37 -6.07 28.92
C GLU A 318 -1.15 -6.02 27.61
N MET A 319 -2.07 -5.05 27.49
CA MET A 319 -2.90 -4.91 26.29
C MET A 319 -2.09 -4.55 25.04
N VAL A 320 -1.05 -3.75 25.17
CA VAL A 320 -0.19 -3.38 24.05
C VAL A 320 0.70 -4.55 23.59
N THR A 321 1.07 -5.47 24.50
CA THR A 321 1.91 -6.63 24.14
C THR A 321 1.23 -7.59 23.17
N ILE A 322 -0.11 -7.54 23.00
CA ILE A 322 -0.85 -8.38 22.05
C ILE A 322 -0.37 -8.19 20.60
N PHE A 323 0.17 -7.01 20.26
CA PHE A 323 0.67 -6.73 18.91
C PHE A 323 1.91 -7.55 18.53
N ILE A 324 2.70 -8.00 19.50
CA ILE A 324 3.91 -8.81 19.24
C ILE A 324 3.54 -10.17 18.62
N PRO A 325 2.69 -11.00 19.25
CA PRO A 325 2.29 -12.26 18.65
C PRO A 325 1.42 -12.06 17.41
N ILE A 326 0.61 -11.00 17.31
CA ILE A 326 -0.11 -10.67 16.08
C ILE A 326 0.87 -10.45 14.92
N ALA A 327 1.94 -9.69 15.13
CA ALA A 327 2.95 -9.43 14.10
C ALA A 327 3.68 -10.72 13.69
N LEU A 328 4.01 -11.59 14.65
CA LEU A 328 4.65 -12.88 14.37
C LEU A 328 3.74 -13.77 13.50
N VAL A 329 2.49 -13.95 13.90
CA VAL A 329 1.50 -14.72 13.12
C VAL A 329 1.31 -14.09 11.74
N SER A 330 1.16 -12.77 11.66
CA SER A 330 0.99 -12.05 10.39
C SER A 330 2.17 -12.27 9.45
N THR A 331 3.39 -12.28 9.96
CA THR A 331 4.60 -12.51 9.15
C THR A 331 4.64 -13.93 8.58
N VAL A 332 4.41 -14.95 9.44
CA VAL A 332 4.39 -16.34 9.00
C VAL A 332 3.27 -16.60 8.00
N VAL A 333 2.07 -16.11 8.31
CA VAL A 333 0.91 -16.28 7.43
C VAL A 333 1.08 -15.51 6.12
N GLY A 334 1.60 -14.29 6.16
CA GLY A 334 1.86 -13.51 4.95
C GLY A 334 2.76 -14.26 3.96
N PHE A 335 3.82 -14.89 4.46
CA PHE A 335 4.70 -15.71 3.63
C PHE A 335 4.01 -16.98 3.11
N THR A 336 3.32 -17.73 3.97
CA THR A 336 2.64 -18.98 3.57
C THR A 336 1.48 -18.72 2.63
N VAL A 337 0.69 -17.67 2.86
CA VAL A 337 -0.37 -17.21 1.94
C VAL A 337 0.22 -16.73 0.62
N GLY A 338 1.41 -16.11 0.64
CA GLY A 338 2.13 -15.77 -0.57
C GLY A 338 2.34 -16.99 -1.47
N LEU A 339 2.86 -18.07 -0.91
CA LEU A 339 3.03 -19.35 -1.63
C LEU A 339 1.68 -19.96 -2.05
N ALA A 340 0.65 -19.84 -1.21
CA ALA A 340 -0.69 -20.33 -1.51
C ALA A 340 -1.37 -19.53 -2.64
N CYS A 341 -1.14 -18.23 -2.74
CA CYS A 341 -1.66 -17.39 -3.82
C CYS A 341 -1.23 -17.86 -5.20
N ASP A 342 -0.04 -18.45 -5.32
CA ASP A 342 0.47 -18.94 -6.61
C ASP A 342 -0.22 -20.27 -7.05
N ARG A 343 -0.91 -20.96 -6.14
CA ARG A 343 -1.51 -22.30 -6.37
C ARG A 343 -3.04 -22.33 -6.22
N LEU A 344 -3.60 -21.50 -5.34
CA LEU A 344 -5.01 -21.52 -4.99
C LEU A 344 -5.77 -20.37 -5.67
N PRO A 345 -7.07 -20.56 -5.96
CA PRO A 345 -7.95 -19.47 -6.38
C PRO A 345 -8.04 -18.39 -5.29
N LEU A 346 -7.82 -17.12 -5.67
CA LEU A 346 -7.81 -15.99 -4.75
C LEU A 346 -9.08 -15.85 -3.90
N PRO A 347 -10.31 -16.10 -4.42
CA PRO A 347 -11.52 -15.99 -3.60
C PRO A 347 -11.49 -16.86 -2.34
N PHE A 348 -10.89 -18.07 -2.37
CA PHE A 348 -10.74 -18.90 -1.18
C PHE A 348 -9.85 -18.26 -0.11
N ILE A 349 -8.78 -17.59 -0.54
CA ILE A 349 -7.86 -16.91 0.37
C ILE A 349 -8.55 -15.68 1.00
N PHE A 350 -9.40 -14.97 0.25
CA PHE A 350 -10.22 -13.89 0.80
C PHE A 350 -11.25 -14.40 1.80
N MET A 351 -11.93 -15.50 1.52
CA MET A 351 -12.87 -16.11 2.47
C MET A 351 -12.16 -16.54 3.75
N PHE A 352 -11.00 -17.18 3.63
CA PHE A 352 -10.12 -17.53 4.74
C PHE A 352 -9.75 -16.28 5.57
N MET A 353 -9.26 -15.22 4.91
CA MET A 353 -8.94 -13.94 5.56
C MET A 353 -10.13 -13.40 6.37
N MET A 354 -11.33 -13.39 5.79
CA MET A 354 -12.51 -12.82 6.42
C MET A 354 -13.03 -13.65 7.60
N VAL A 355 -12.93 -14.96 7.54
CA VAL A 355 -13.27 -15.85 8.68
C VAL A 355 -12.36 -15.56 9.86
N PHE A 356 -11.04 -15.50 9.64
CA PHE A 356 -10.09 -15.21 10.69
C PHE A 356 -10.19 -13.76 11.19
N GLN A 357 -10.52 -12.82 10.32
CA GLN A 357 -10.81 -11.45 10.73
C GLN A 357 -12.00 -11.39 11.70
N ALA A 358 -13.12 -12.02 11.35
CA ALA A 358 -14.30 -12.05 12.22
C ALA A 358 -14.00 -12.77 13.55
N MET A 359 -13.25 -13.87 13.51
CA MET A 359 -12.79 -14.57 14.71
C MET A 359 -11.95 -13.67 15.61
N GLY A 360 -10.96 -12.96 15.05
CA GLY A 360 -10.09 -12.05 15.78
C GLY A 360 -10.84 -10.87 16.40
N ILE A 361 -11.71 -10.21 15.63
CA ILE A 361 -12.51 -9.08 16.09
C ILE A 361 -13.50 -9.53 17.18
N GLY A 362 -14.20 -10.66 16.96
CA GLY A 362 -15.12 -11.24 17.92
C GLY A 362 -14.42 -11.65 19.24
N ALA A 363 -13.19 -12.14 19.15
CA ALA A 363 -12.38 -12.44 20.33
C ALA A 363 -11.96 -11.17 21.09
N ILE A 364 -11.60 -10.06 20.39
CA ILE A 364 -11.35 -8.77 21.03
C ILE A 364 -12.60 -8.27 21.78
N ALA A 365 -13.80 -8.46 21.20
CA ALA A 365 -15.05 -8.07 21.83
C ALA A 365 -15.38 -8.86 23.11
N ASN A 366 -14.73 -10.02 23.31
CA ASN A 366 -14.96 -10.96 24.43
C ASN A 366 -13.67 -11.24 25.22
N LEU A 367 -12.73 -10.33 25.28
CA LEU A 367 -11.45 -10.51 26.01
C LEU A 367 -11.60 -10.67 27.52
N ASN A 368 -12.78 -10.34 28.11
CA ASN A 368 -13.12 -10.65 29.49
C ASN A 368 -13.03 -12.15 29.82
N ILE A 369 -13.07 -13.01 28.80
CA ILE A 369 -12.78 -14.44 28.91
C ILE A 369 -11.28 -14.61 28.57
N GLY A 370 -10.42 -14.81 29.57
CA GLY A 370 -8.96 -14.72 29.45
C GLY A 370 -8.32 -15.52 28.31
N TRP A 371 -8.87 -16.69 27.92
CA TRP A 371 -8.36 -17.47 26.81
C TRP A 371 -8.64 -16.86 25.43
N MET A 372 -9.56 -15.87 25.33
CA MET A 372 -9.90 -15.18 24.08
C MET A 372 -8.73 -14.40 23.47
N ILE A 373 -7.67 -14.15 24.22
CA ILE A 373 -6.43 -13.54 23.69
C ILE A 373 -5.80 -14.40 22.59
N VAL A 374 -5.94 -15.73 22.65
CA VAL A 374 -5.40 -16.65 21.65
C VAL A 374 -6.10 -16.50 20.29
N PRO A 375 -7.44 -16.67 20.19
CA PRO A 375 -8.13 -16.46 18.92
C PRO A 375 -8.08 -15.00 18.45
N ALA A 376 -7.97 -14.00 19.34
CA ALA A 376 -7.73 -12.62 18.97
C ALA A 376 -6.40 -12.46 18.22
N THR A 377 -5.33 -12.98 18.81
CA THR A 377 -3.98 -12.93 18.21
C THR A 377 -3.91 -13.68 16.89
N ILE A 378 -4.41 -14.91 16.85
CA ILE A 378 -4.40 -15.73 15.64
C ILE A 378 -5.27 -15.07 14.57
N GLY A 379 -6.49 -14.65 14.89
CA GLY A 379 -7.43 -14.09 13.93
C GLY A 379 -6.94 -12.79 13.31
N LEU A 380 -6.50 -11.84 14.12
CA LEU A 380 -5.97 -10.57 13.63
C LEU A 380 -4.63 -10.75 12.90
N GLY A 381 -3.77 -11.66 13.37
CA GLY A 381 -2.51 -11.97 12.73
C GLY A 381 -2.69 -12.61 11.35
N VAL A 382 -3.57 -13.62 11.24
CA VAL A 382 -3.89 -14.29 9.96
C VAL A 382 -4.49 -13.28 8.99
N SER A 383 -5.47 -12.51 9.42
CA SER A 383 -6.12 -11.50 8.59
C SER A 383 -5.12 -10.43 8.11
N GLY A 384 -4.23 -9.96 9.00
CA GLY A 384 -3.18 -8.99 8.66
C GLY A 384 -2.16 -9.54 7.66
N GLY A 385 -1.72 -10.79 7.82
CA GLY A 385 -0.80 -11.46 6.90
C GLY A 385 -1.40 -11.64 5.51
N CYS A 386 -2.66 -12.09 5.43
CA CYS A 386 -3.39 -12.19 4.17
C CYS A 386 -3.51 -10.82 3.48
N PHE A 387 -3.91 -9.77 4.23
CA PHE A 387 -4.05 -8.42 3.71
C PHE A 387 -2.74 -7.91 3.09
N GLY A 388 -1.61 -8.04 3.80
CA GLY A 388 -0.30 -7.59 3.32
C GLY A 388 0.06 -8.20 1.96
N THR A 389 -0.12 -9.51 1.82
CA THR A 389 0.20 -10.26 0.60
C THR A 389 -0.79 -9.99 -0.53
N LEU A 390 -2.09 -10.07 -0.23
CA LEU A 390 -3.14 -9.93 -1.24
C LEU A 390 -3.16 -8.54 -1.90
N THR A 391 -2.76 -7.48 -1.19
CA THR A 391 -2.72 -6.12 -1.76
C THR A 391 -1.79 -5.98 -2.96
N THR A 392 -0.76 -6.82 -3.07
CA THR A 392 0.16 -6.83 -4.22
C THR A 392 -0.28 -7.80 -5.32
N VAL A 393 -0.89 -8.93 -4.93
CA VAL A 393 -1.19 -10.06 -5.84
C VAL A 393 -2.50 -9.85 -6.62
N VAL A 394 -3.53 -9.31 -5.96
CA VAL A 394 -4.91 -9.43 -6.43
C VAL A 394 -5.21 -8.62 -7.68
N LEU A 395 -4.77 -7.35 -7.73
CA LEU A 395 -5.14 -6.47 -8.84
C LEU A 395 -4.55 -6.91 -10.18
N PRO A 396 -3.24 -7.24 -10.29
CA PRO A 396 -2.69 -7.71 -11.54
C PRO A 396 -3.29 -9.05 -12.00
N ARG A 397 -3.74 -9.90 -11.06
CA ARG A 397 -4.30 -11.22 -11.38
C ARG A 397 -5.73 -11.15 -11.88
N PHE A 398 -6.58 -10.27 -11.31
CA PHE A 398 -7.97 -10.11 -11.75
C PHE A 398 -8.15 -9.14 -12.91
N PHE A 399 -7.33 -8.08 -12.98
CA PHE A 399 -7.59 -6.96 -13.89
C PHE A 399 -6.48 -6.72 -14.92
N GLY A 400 -5.42 -7.53 -14.89
CA GLY A 400 -4.27 -7.37 -15.78
C GLY A 400 -3.35 -6.23 -15.38
N ARG A 401 -2.36 -5.92 -16.24
CA ARG A 401 -1.25 -5.02 -15.88
C ARG A 401 -1.28 -3.65 -16.56
N LEU A 402 -2.10 -3.49 -17.61
CA LEU A 402 -2.04 -2.30 -18.48
C LEU A 402 -2.47 -1.01 -17.75
N HIS A 403 -3.54 -1.06 -16.96
CA HIS A 403 -4.10 0.09 -16.24
C HIS A 403 -4.06 -0.10 -14.71
N LEU A 404 -3.06 -0.82 -14.23
CA LEU A 404 -2.97 -1.27 -12.84
C LEU A 404 -2.93 -0.11 -11.84
N GLY A 405 -2.24 0.98 -12.17
CA GLY A 405 -2.16 2.17 -11.32
C GLY A 405 -3.51 2.85 -11.14
N ALA A 406 -4.27 3.03 -12.24
CA ALA A 406 -5.59 3.67 -12.19
C ALA A 406 -6.61 2.85 -11.39
N ILE A 407 -6.53 1.51 -11.42
CA ILE A 407 -7.39 0.60 -10.65
C ILE A 407 -6.96 0.62 -9.17
N ALA A 408 -5.65 0.49 -8.92
CA ALA A 408 -5.08 0.53 -7.56
C ALA A 408 -5.39 1.85 -6.83
N GLY A 409 -5.40 2.97 -7.55
CA GLY A 409 -5.73 4.27 -6.99
C GLY A 409 -7.15 4.35 -6.43
N VAL A 410 -8.16 3.75 -7.11
CA VAL A 410 -9.55 3.70 -6.61
C VAL A 410 -9.66 2.75 -5.41
N GLN A 411 -9.05 1.58 -5.49
CA GLN A 411 -9.04 0.64 -4.38
C GLN A 411 -8.38 1.24 -3.13
N MET A 412 -7.20 1.85 -3.30
CA MET A 412 -6.46 2.47 -2.20
C MET A 412 -7.21 3.65 -1.59
N MET A 413 -7.97 4.42 -2.39
CA MET A 413 -8.88 5.46 -1.88
C MET A 413 -9.88 4.86 -0.89
N ALA A 414 -10.56 3.78 -1.26
CA ALA A 414 -11.54 3.12 -0.39
C ALA A 414 -10.89 2.60 0.91
N VAL A 415 -9.73 1.98 0.81
CA VAL A 415 -8.95 1.47 1.96
C VAL A 415 -8.53 2.60 2.90
N VAL A 416 -8.03 3.72 2.37
CA VAL A 416 -7.59 4.88 3.16
C VAL A 416 -8.77 5.54 3.86
N ILE A 417 -9.91 5.72 3.17
CA ILE A 417 -11.13 6.27 3.77
C ILE A 417 -11.64 5.35 4.88
N ALA A 418 -11.71 4.04 4.65
CA ALA A 418 -12.13 3.06 5.64
C ALA A 418 -11.22 3.06 6.87
N SER A 419 -9.90 3.10 6.67
CA SER A 419 -8.91 3.20 7.75
C SER A 419 -9.08 4.49 8.58
N ALA A 420 -9.39 5.62 7.95
CA ALA A 420 -9.61 6.88 8.63
C ALA A 420 -10.92 6.90 9.45
N LEU A 421 -11.95 6.19 8.96
CA LEU A 421 -13.25 6.11 9.63
C LEU A 421 -13.27 5.12 10.80
N GLY A 422 -12.40 4.12 10.81
CA GLY A 422 -12.38 3.07 11.84
C GLY A 422 -12.36 3.59 13.28
N PRO A 423 -11.37 4.42 13.66
CA PRO A 423 -11.31 4.98 15.02
C PRO A 423 -12.55 5.80 15.39
N SER A 424 -13.03 6.63 14.46
CA SER A 424 -14.22 7.46 14.70
C SER A 424 -15.47 6.62 14.88
N LEU A 425 -15.64 5.54 14.12
CA LEU A 425 -16.76 4.62 14.25
C LEU A 425 -16.79 3.99 15.65
N LEU A 426 -15.65 3.42 16.09
CA LEU A 426 -15.55 2.79 17.40
C LEU A 426 -15.78 3.80 18.53
N ALA A 427 -15.22 5.00 18.44
CA ALA A 427 -15.39 6.06 19.44
C ALA A 427 -16.85 6.51 19.58
N ASN A 428 -17.56 6.74 18.45
CA ASN A 428 -18.96 7.17 18.45
C ASN A 428 -19.87 6.10 19.03
N VAL A 429 -19.67 4.83 18.66
CA VAL A 429 -20.46 3.72 19.24
C VAL A 429 -20.19 3.59 20.73
N LYS A 430 -18.93 3.70 21.18
CA LYS A 430 -18.59 3.72 22.61
C LYS A 430 -19.29 4.85 23.35
N ALA A 431 -19.29 6.06 22.79
CA ALA A 431 -19.97 7.21 23.39
C ALA A 431 -21.49 7.01 23.53
N ALA A 432 -22.10 6.34 22.52
CA ALA A 432 -23.54 6.10 22.51
C ALA A 432 -23.99 4.92 23.39
N THR A 433 -23.16 3.85 23.49
CA THR A 433 -23.55 2.57 24.12
C THR A 433 -22.84 2.26 25.42
N GLY A 434 -21.76 3.01 25.73
CA GLY A 434 -20.90 2.74 26.87
C GLY A 434 -19.85 1.65 26.64
N SER A 435 -19.88 0.92 25.50
CA SER A 435 -18.95 -0.18 25.19
C SER A 435 -18.51 -0.19 23.73
N TYR A 436 -17.30 -0.73 23.48
CA TYR A 436 -16.79 -1.00 22.13
C TYR A 436 -17.42 -2.24 21.48
N SER A 437 -18.01 -3.14 22.27
CA SER A 437 -18.45 -4.47 21.81
C SER A 437 -19.43 -4.41 20.63
N LEU A 438 -20.39 -3.48 20.63
CA LEU A 438 -21.37 -3.35 19.54
C LEU A 438 -20.67 -2.96 18.21
N ALA A 439 -19.69 -2.04 18.26
CA ALA A 439 -18.93 -1.66 17.07
C ALA A 439 -18.09 -2.82 16.53
N LEU A 440 -17.47 -3.59 17.43
CA LEU A 440 -16.67 -4.76 17.07
C LEU A 440 -17.55 -5.85 16.43
N TYR A 441 -18.72 -6.16 16.99
CA TYR A 441 -19.66 -7.10 16.38
C TYR A 441 -20.20 -6.60 15.04
N ALA A 442 -20.46 -5.31 14.89
CA ALA A 442 -20.83 -4.73 13.59
C ALA A 442 -19.72 -4.92 12.54
N CYS A 443 -18.44 -4.79 12.95
CA CYS A 443 -17.31 -5.08 12.06
C CYS A 443 -17.23 -6.57 11.64
N CYS A 444 -17.68 -7.51 12.48
CA CYS A 444 -17.76 -8.93 12.11
C CYS A 444 -18.75 -9.17 10.97
N LEU A 445 -19.78 -8.35 10.79
CA LEU A 445 -20.77 -8.51 9.72
C LEU A 445 -20.21 -8.29 8.31
N PHE A 446 -19.04 -7.66 8.15
CA PHE A 446 -18.37 -7.59 6.86
C PHE A 446 -17.94 -8.97 6.36
N ALA A 447 -17.60 -9.89 7.25
CA ALA A 447 -17.12 -11.20 6.85
C ALA A 447 -18.14 -12.02 6.03
N PRO A 448 -19.39 -12.26 6.51
CA PRO A 448 -20.37 -12.99 5.73
C PRO A 448 -20.71 -12.27 4.41
N VAL A 449 -20.75 -10.95 4.39
CA VAL A 449 -21.02 -10.19 3.15
C VAL A 449 -19.92 -10.43 2.12
N VAL A 450 -18.65 -10.29 2.51
CA VAL A 450 -17.51 -10.51 1.61
C VAL A 450 -17.44 -11.97 1.16
N ILE A 451 -17.69 -12.93 2.07
CA ILE A 451 -17.70 -14.37 1.73
C ILE A 451 -18.75 -14.67 0.64
N VAL A 452 -19.96 -14.14 0.79
CA VAL A 452 -21.02 -14.29 -0.23
C VAL A 452 -20.57 -13.67 -1.56
N LEU A 453 -20.01 -12.48 -1.55
CA LEU A 453 -19.50 -11.83 -2.77
C LEU A 453 -18.38 -12.66 -3.43
N MET A 454 -17.46 -13.24 -2.66
CA MET A 454 -16.39 -14.09 -3.20
C MET A 454 -16.90 -15.41 -3.78
N ILE A 455 -17.93 -16.00 -3.18
CA ILE A 455 -18.62 -17.17 -3.74
C ILE A 455 -19.27 -16.80 -5.09
N LEU A 456 -19.93 -15.66 -5.19
CA LEU A 456 -20.51 -15.19 -6.45
C LEU A 456 -19.45 -14.92 -7.52
N VAL A 457 -18.27 -14.42 -7.14
CA VAL A 457 -17.13 -14.25 -8.06
C VAL A 457 -16.70 -15.61 -8.61
N LEU A 458 -16.56 -16.66 -7.77
CA LEU A 458 -16.21 -18.01 -8.22
C LEU A 458 -17.20 -18.57 -9.23
N PHE A 459 -18.52 -18.40 -8.98
CA PHE A 459 -19.55 -18.87 -9.91
C PHE A 459 -19.55 -18.11 -11.24
N ASN A 460 -19.19 -16.84 -11.23
CA ASN A 460 -19.14 -16.05 -12.46
C ASN A 460 -17.94 -16.44 -13.34
N ASP A 461 -16.77 -16.69 -12.73
CA ASP A 461 -15.56 -17.13 -13.45
C ASP A 461 -15.77 -18.53 -14.09
N SER A 462 -16.48 -19.45 -13.41
CA SER A 462 -16.77 -20.78 -13.95
C SER A 462 -17.69 -20.75 -15.15
N ARG A 463 -18.59 -19.78 -15.27
CA ARG A 463 -19.50 -19.62 -16.44
C ARG A 463 -18.77 -19.04 -17.65
N THR A 464 -17.82 -18.12 -17.44
CA THR A 464 -17.04 -17.54 -18.55
C THR A 464 -15.97 -18.48 -19.10
N SER A 465 -15.54 -19.49 -18.36
CA SER A 465 -14.63 -20.54 -18.84
C SER A 465 -15.33 -21.70 -19.52
N ALA A 466 -16.65 -21.81 -19.41
CA ALA A 466 -17.48 -22.87 -20.03
C ALA A 466 -18.22 -22.42 -21.30
N SER A 467 -18.16 -21.13 -21.65
CA SER A 467 -18.66 -20.51 -22.89
C SER A 467 -17.52 -20.19 -23.85
#